data_2c8ccb94f0574693c73f2fc840818335
#
_entry.id   2c8ccb94f0574693c73f2fc840818335
#
_cell.length_a   1.000
_cell.length_b   1.000
_cell.length_c   1.000
_cell.angle_alpha   90.00
_cell.angle_beta   90.00
_cell.angle_gamma   90.00
#
_symmetry.space_group_name_H-M   'P 1'
#
loop_
_entity.id
_entity.type
_entity.pdbx_description
1 polymer ?
#
loop_
_entity_poly.entity_id
_entity_poly.type
_entity_poly.pdbx_seq_one_letter_code
_entity_poly.pdbx_strand_id
1 'polypeptide(L)'
;SIQYLLLFPADMTLLSSSYVLFATLTHFISMHSLPLFLLSLIHRRFGFGRVCVISAIIYASIINTLIVMDANFFATNRFHMSLMTVMLFDDATYFFSALQFVIMIIFQYYLASEIGKSIKKNSKKSYLGISLAAVTISTWLYVQGVHIWADATYQSSITTFTRYLPLFRPIHAKRDLARLGLIDSDHLREKNLSQEIKNTELLYPKNALQCQSDAQSNNVLIILIDALRPEMVNDSMMPNASKLFSESINFENHFSGGTSSRMGMFSLFYGLPSTYWRVFHDNLKPSLLITMFDESNYDVQAISSSGLGSPAVLDRTAFAGIAKINLKPLGDSETTSLKLVTDQWLKEINQSKESKFFTLLHYDPPINEVNPTESSEINNRFLRNNDVSHNLEVARYTQSIREVDKEIGRLIKTIKE
;
A
#
# COMPACT_ATOMS: atom_id res chain seq x y z
N SER A 1 16.68 -1.60 19.27
CA SER A 1 15.48 -2.47 19.35
C SER A 1 14.46 -1.96 20.39
N ILE A 2 14.88 -1.52 21.57
CA ILE A 2 13.96 -0.99 22.59
C ILE A 2 13.09 0.15 22.08
N GLN A 3 13.62 1.06 21.27
CA GLN A 3 12.86 2.16 20.69
C GLN A 3 11.63 1.70 19.90
N TYR A 4 11.73 0.63 19.14
CA TYR A 4 10.57 0.07 18.44
C TYR A 4 9.54 -0.51 19.43
N LEU A 5 10.00 -1.17 20.51
CA LEU A 5 9.10 -1.74 21.52
C LEU A 5 8.28 -0.67 22.25
N LEU A 6 8.84 0.52 22.47
CA LEU A 6 8.14 1.65 23.10
C LEU A 6 7.02 2.23 22.25
N LEU A 7 6.97 1.89 20.95
CA LEU A 7 5.96 2.39 20.02
C LEU A 7 4.77 1.45 19.84
N PHE A 8 4.80 0.26 20.48
CA PHE A 8 3.68 -0.69 20.44
C PHE A 8 2.52 -0.21 21.32
N PRO A 9 1.27 -0.58 20.97
CA PRO A 9 0.10 -0.29 21.79
C PRO A 9 0.22 -0.92 23.18
N ALA A 10 -0.37 -0.28 24.18
CA ALA A 10 -0.34 -0.78 25.58
C ALA A 10 -1.31 -1.96 25.82
N ASP A 11 -2.38 -2.06 25.04
CA ASP A 11 -3.47 -3.02 25.17
C ASP A 11 -3.24 -4.30 24.35
N MET A 12 -2.11 -4.98 24.61
CA MET A 12 -1.75 -6.22 23.92
C MET A 12 -2.16 -7.46 24.73
N THR A 13 -2.61 -8.50 24.02
CA THR A 13 -2.82 -9.82 24.64
C THR A 13 -1.48 -10.46 25.04
N LEU A 14 -1.49 -11.42 25.97
CA LEU A 14 -0.28 -12.16 26.36
C LEU A 14 0.40 -12.81 25.13
N LEU A 15 -0.39 -13.36 24.20
CA LEU A 15 0.13 -13.98 22.98
C LEU A 15 0.79 -12.95 22.05
N SER A 16 0.15 -11.78 21.82
CA SER A 16 0.73 -10.72 20.98
C SER A 16 1.99 -10.12 21.62
N SER A 17 2.01 -9.95 22.95
CA SER A 17 3.19 -9.46 23.69
C SER A 17 4.37 -10.43 23.57
N SER A 18 4.13 -11.74 23.77
CA SER A 18 5.18 -12.75 23.61
C SER A 18 5.69 -12.84 22.17
N TYR A 19 4.76 -12.78 21.18
CA TYR A 19 5.12 -12.76 19.77
C TYR A 19 6.02 -11.56 19.43
N VAL A 20 5.63 -10.36 19.82
CA VAL A 20 6.38 -9.13 19.57
C VAL A 20 7.75 -9.17 20.20
N LEU A 21 7.85 -9.59 21.46
CA LEU A 21 9.12 -9.71 22.17
C LEU A 21 10.06 -10.68 21.46
N PHE A 22 9.61 -11.89 21.17
CA PHE A 22 10.44 -12.91 20.51
C PHE A 22 10.72 -12.56 19.04
N ALA A 23 9.77 -11.98 18.31
CA ALA A 23 10.01 -11.50 16.95
C ALA A 23 11.10 -10.42 16.93
N THR A 24 11.03 -9.45 17.83
CA THR A 24 12.03 -8.38 17.94
C THR A 24 13.42 -8.96 18.25
N LEU A 25 13.52 -9.82 19.27
CA LEU A 25 14.78 -10.44 19.66
C LEU A 25 15.39 -11.28 18.54
N THR A 26 14.61 -12.20 17.98
CA THR A 26 15.10 -13.10 16.91
C THR A 26 15.46 -12.34 15.64
N HIS A 27 14.69 -11.30 15.28
CA HIS A 27 14.95 -10.50 14.10
C HIS A 27 16.30 -9.77 14.19
N PHE A 28 16.54 -9.01 15.27
CA PHE A 28 17.80 -8.29 15.43
C PHE A 28 18.99 -9.22 15.68
N ILE A 29 18.80 -10.33 16.40
CA ILE A 29 19.85 -11.36 16.54
C ILE A 29 20.20 -11.93 15.15
N SER A 30 19.21 -12.28 14.32
CA SER A 30 19.43 -12.84 13.00
C SER A 30 20.11 -11.87 12.06
N MET A 31 19.74 -10.57 12.07
CA MET A 31 20.39 -9.53 11.28
C MET A 31 21.90 -9.44 11.55
N HIS A 32 22.33 -9.67 12.77
CA HIS A 32 23.76 -9.61 13.13
C HIS A 32 24.45 -10.97 13.01
N SER A 33 23.81 -12.05 13.50
CA SER A 33 24.45 -13.37 13.59
C SER A 33 24.67 -14.02 12.23
N LEU A 34 23.76 -13.88 11.26
CA LEU A 34 23.87 -14.53 9.96
C LEU A 34 25.09 -14.04 9.16
N PRO A 35 25.31 -12.72 8.93
CA PRO A 35 26.49 -12.23 8.24
C PRO A 35 27.80 -12.50 9.01
N LEU A 36 27.77 -12.42 10.35
CA LEU A 36 28.95 -12.76 11.16
C LEU A 36 29.30 -14.25 11.06
N PHE A 37 28.31 -15.12 10.99
CA PHE A 37 28.50 -16.54 10.73
C PHE A 37 29.13 -16.78 9.35
N LEU A 38 28.66 -16.13 8.30
CA LEU A 38 29.26 -16.21 6.96
C LEU A 38 30.72 -15.74 6.95
N LEU A 39 31.02 -14.62 7.62
CA LEU A 39 32.41 -14.15 7.78
C LEU A 39 33.26 -15.16 8.54
N SER A 40 32.73 -15.87 9.52
CA SER A 40 33.43 -16.91 10.27
C SER A 40 33.76 -18.12 9.39
N LEU A 41 32.86 -18.51 8.47
CA LEU A 41 33.09 -19.56 7.49
C LEU A 41 34.21 -19.17 6.49
N ILE A 42 34.18 -17.93 6.00
CA ILE A 42 35.24 -17.39 5.13
C ILE A 42 36.58 -17.41 5.84
N HIS A 43 36.64 -16.96 7.09
CA HIS A 43 37.83 -17.02 7.91
C HIS A 43 38.35 -18.47 8.05
N ARG A 44 37.45 -19.40 8.37
CA ARG A 44 37.82 -20.83 8.53
C ARG A 44 38.34 -21.44 7.25
N ARG A 45 37.85 -21.03 6.08
CA ARG A 45 38.24 -21.57 4.76
C ARG A 45 39.52 -20.97 4.22
N PHE A 46 39.73 -19.66 4.40
CA PHE A 46 40.78 -18.87 3.74
C PHE A 46 41.80 -18.24 4.71
N GLY A 47 41.62 -18.31 6.00
CA GLY A 47 42.55 -17.79 7.00
C GLY A 47 42.61 -16.26 7.15
N PHE A 48 41.66 -15.49 6.59
CA PHE A 48 41.61 -14.02 6.59
C PHE A 48 41.18 -13.40 7.93
N GLY A 49 41.83 -13.81 9.07
CA GLY A 49 41.37 -13.46 10.40
C GLY A 49 41.19 -11.94 10.67
N ARG A 50 42.21 -11.13 10.34
CA ARG A 50 42.17 -9.68 10.53
C ARG A 50 41.14 -9.00 9.64
N VAL A 51 41.06 -9.40 8.38
CA VAL A 51 40.11 -8.88 7.41
C VAL A 51 38.69 -9.19 7.84
N CYS A 52 38.40 -10.42 8.27
CA CYS A 52 37.06 -10.80 8.75
C CYS A 52 36.65 -10.02 9.99
N VAL A 53 37.56 -9.78 10.95
CA VAL A 53 37.26 -8.98 12.15
C VAL A 53 36.97 -7.51 11.77
N ILE A 54 37.77 -6.92 10.90
CA ILE A 54 37.54 -5.54 10.42
C ILE A 54 36.20 -5.45 9.69
N SER A 55 35.93 -6.39 8.77
CA SER A 55 34.63 -6.45 8.07
C SER A 55 33.45 -6.62 9.00
N ALA A 56 33.59 -7.42 10.07
CA ALA A 56 32.55 -7.61 11.07
C ALA A 56 32.28 -6.30 11.86
N ILE A 57 33.33 -5.58 12.24
CA ILE A 57 33.21 -4.28 12.92
C ILE A 57 32.50 -3.26 12.04
N ILE A 58 32.92 -3.13 10.78
CA ILE A 58 32.34 -2.19 9.80
C ILE A 58 30.85 -2.54 9.58
N TYR A 59 30.56 -3.82 9.31
CA TYR A 59 29.19 -4.30 9.09
C TYR A 59 28.29 -4.00 10.29
N ALA A 60 28.72 -4.38 11.50
CA ALA A 60 27.93 -4.16 12.71
C ALA A 60 27.70 -2.66 12.97
N SER A 61 28.71 -1.83 12.68
CA SER A 61 28.59 -0.36 12.83
C SER A 61 27.58 0.23 11.84
N ILE A 62 27.63 -0.18 10.58
CA ILE A 62 26.67 0.26 9.54
C ILE A 62 25.26 -0.13 9.96
N ILE A 63 25.02 -1.40 10.27
CA ILE A 63 23.68 -1.91 10.62
C ILE A 63 23.13 -1.21 11.87
N ASN A 64 23.93 -1.06 12.93
CA ASN A 64 23.47 -0.38 14.13
C ASN A 64 23.16 1.10 13.88
N THR A 65 23.94 1.79 13.05
CA THR A 65 23.66 3.16 12.66
C THR A 65 22.34 3.25 11.91
N LEU A 66 22.14 2.40 10.91
CA LEU A 66 20.89 2.36 10.13
C LEU A 66 19.67 2.03 11.00
N ILE A 67 19.79 1.09 11.95
CA ILE A 67 18.71 0.74 12.88
C ILE A 67 18.32 1.94 13.76
N VAL A 68 19.29 2.71 14.25
CA VAL A 68 18.98 3.89 15.10
C VAL A 68 18.37 5.00 14.25
N MET A 69 18.90 5.25 13.06
CA MET A 69 18.31 6.21 12.12
C MET A 69 16.87 5.85 11.79
N ASP A 70 16.62 4.59 11.42
CA ASP A 70 15.29 4.11 11.10
C ASP A 70 14.34 4.16 12.31
N ALA A 71 14.81 3.83 13.51
CA ALA A 71 13.99 3.91 14.72
C ALA A 71 13.54 5.34 15.03
N ASN A 72 14.43 6.32 14.88
CA ASN A 72 14.08 7.73 15.05
C ASN A 72 13.12 8.21 13.96
N PHE A 73 13.37 7.84 12.71
CA PHE A 73 12.51 8.16 11.58
C PHE A 73 11.11 7.53 11.74
N PHE A 74 11.05 6.24 12.12
CA PHE A 74 9.80 5.52 12.35
C PHE A 74 9.00 6.09 13.53
N ALA A 75 9.67 6.58 14.58
CA ALA A 75 9.00 7.19 15.73
C ALA A 75 8.14 8.40 15.32
N THR A 76 8.64 9.20 14.36
CA THR A 76 7.97 10.39 13.87
C THR A 76 6.98 10.10 12.73
N ASN A 77 7.41 9.28 11.75
CA ASN A 77 6.69 9.12 10.48
C ASN A 77 5.81 7.87 10.42
N ARG A 78 6.00 6.89 11.33
CA ARG A 78 5.26 5.62 11.40
C ARG A 78 5.41 4.70 10.18
N PHE A 79 6.45 4.90 9.39
CA PHE A 79 6.92 3.99 8.34
C PHE A 79 8.46 3.95 8.33
N HIS A 80 9.03 2.86 7.80
CA HIS A 80 10.48 2.66 7.78
C HIS A 80 11.16 3.46 6.67
N MET A 81 12.44 3.78 6.89
CA MET A 81 13.27 4.44 5.89
C MET A 81 13.37 3.63 4.60
N SER A 82 13.31 4.33 3.49
CA SER A 82 13.61 3.82 2.15
C SER A 82 14.79 4.62 1.57
N LEU A 83 15.37 4.12 0.48
CA LEU A 83 16.42 4.87 -0.22
C LEU A 83 15.96 6.29 -0.61
N MET A 84 14.70 6.42 -1.02
CA MET A 84 14.12 7.72 -1.38
C MET A 84 14.01 8.66 -0.16
N THR A 85 13.60 8.15 1.01
CA THR A 85 13.50 8.99 2.21
C THR A 85 14.85 9.42 2.75
N VAL A 86 15.89 8.58 2.61
CA VAL A 86 17.26 8.94 2.97
C VAL A 86 17.76 10.11 2.12
N MET A 87 17.44 10.16 0.82
CA MET A 87 17.84 11.25 -0.07
C MET A 87 17.18 12.60 0.26
N LEU A 88 16.14 12.61 1.10
CA LEU A 88 15.43 13.81 1.53
C LEU A 88 15.92 14.35 2.89
N PHE A 89 16.91 13.71 3.52
CA PHE A 89 17.47 14.18 4.78
C PHE A 89 18.23 15.48 4.60
N ASP A 90 18.21 16.30 5.63
CA ASP A 90 19.00 17.53 5.71
C ASP A 90 20.47 17.26 6.09
N ASP A 91 21.33 18.22 5.86
CA ASP A 91 22.77 18.11 6.14
C ASP A 91 23.04 17.83 7.63
N ALA A 92 22.22 18.34 8.54
CA ALA A 92 22.36 18.08 9.96
C ALA A 92 22.12 16.61 10.28
N THR A 93 21.10 15.99 9.69
CA THR A 93 20.80 14.55 9.84
C THR A 93 21.96 13.69 9.31
N TYR A 94 22.54 14.03 8.16
CA TYR A 94 23.72 13.34 7.65
C TYR A 94 24.93 13.50 8.58
N PHE A 95 25.19 14.70 9.09
CA PHE A 95 26.28 14.94 10.03
C PHE A 95 26.14 14.12 11.32
N PHE A 96 24.97 14.13 11.95
CA PHE A 96 24.74 13.35 13.18
C PHE A 96 24.82 11.82 12.91
N SER A 97 24.38 11.37 11.76
CA SER A 97 24.48 9.96 11.36
C SER A 97 25.93 9.52 11.14
N ALA A 98 26.75 10.39 10.53
CA ALA A 98 28.18 10.14 10.38
C ALA A 98 28.91 10.11 11.73
N LEU A 99 28.59 11.04 12.63
CA LEU A 99 29.13 11.03 14.00
C LEU A 99 28.73 9.78 14.75
N GLN A 100 27.47 9.37 14.67
CA GLN A 100 26.97 8.13 15.25
C GLN A 100 27.71 6.90 14.69
N PHE A 101 27.95 6.85 13.39
CA PHE A 101 28.69 5.76 12.75
C PHE A 101 30.12 5.67 13.32
N VAL A 102 30.82 6.78 13.50
CA VAL A 102 32.16 6.79 14.12
C VAL A 102 32.11 6.28 15.55
N ILE A 103 31.14 6.69 16.34
CA ILE A 103 30.95 6.20 17.71
C ILE A 103 30.70 4.67 17.70
N MET A 104 29.89 4.17 16.77
CA MET A 104 29.61 2.74 16.63
C MET A 104 30.87 1.95 16.24
N ILE A 105 31.74 2.48 15.38
CA ILE A 105 33.02 1.83 15.03
C ILE A 105 33.89 1.68 16.30
N ILE A 106 34.04 2.75 17.08
CA ILE A 106 34.84 2.74 18.30
C ILE A 106 34.28 1.70 19.30
N PHE A 107 32.97 1.72 19.49
CA PHE A 107 32.29 0.78 20.37
C PHE A 107 32.45 -0.69 19.92
N GLN A 108 32.25 -0.98 18.63
CA GLN A 108 32.40 -2.32 18.08
C GLN A 108 33.85 -2.82 18.12
N TYR A 109 34.81 -1.92 17.90
CA TYR A 109 36.23 -2.25 18.05
C TYR A 109 36.58 -2.64 19.50
N TYR A 110 36.07 -1.85 20.48
CA TYR A 110 36.25 -2.17 21.89
C TYR A 110 35.65 -3.54 22.26
N LEU A 111 34.40 -3.80 21.82
CA LEU A 111 33.74 -5.09 22.04
C LEU A 111 34.51 -6.25 21.42
N ALA A 112 34.95 -6.12 20.17
CA ALA A 112 35.74 -7.14 19.49
C ALA A 112 37.07 -7.43 20.23
N SER A 113 37.73 -6.41 20.74
CA SER A 113 38.95 -6.53 21.55
C SER A 113 38.70 -7.31 22.85
N GLU A 114 37.66 -6.95 23.60
CA GLU A 114 37.32 -7.63 24.88
C GLU A 114 36.89 -9.08 24.68
N ILE A 115 36.07 -9.33 23.63
CA ILE A 115 35.69 -10.71 23.24
C ILE A 115 36.93 -11.51 22.87
N GLY A 116 37.85 -10.92 22.08
CA GLY A 116 39.12 -11.58 21.72
C GLY A 116 40.01 -11.93 22.90
N LYS A 117 40.09 -11.03 23.91
CA LYS A 117 40.81 -11.32 25.19
C LYS A 117 40.14 -12.44 25.99
N SER A 118 38.80 -12.41 26.05
CA SER A 118 38.02 -13.44 26.81
C SER A 118 38.16 -14.82 26.18
N ILE A 119 38.11 -14.93 24.85
CA ILE A 119 38.29 -16.20 24.11
C ILE A 119 39.70 -16.76 24.35
N LYS A 120 40.74 -15.92 24.31
CA LYS A 120 42.14 -16.36 24.59
C LYS A 120 42.32 -16.84 26.00
N LYS A 121 41.62 -16.24 27.00
CA LYS A 121 41.70 -16.59 28.42
C LYS A 121 40.97 -17.90 28.72
N ASN A 122 39.84 -18.16 28.08
CA ASN A 122 38.98 -19.33 28.28
C ASN A 122 39.03 -20.28 27.08
N SER A 123 40.03 -21.12 27.03
CA SER A 123 40.22 -22.10 25.93
C SER A 123 39.28 -23.32 25.99
N LYS A 124 38.47 -23.46 27.03
CA LYS A 124 37.51 -24.57 27.16
C LYS A 124 36.37 -24.43 26.16
N LYS A 125 36.05 -25.53 25.46
CA LYS A 125 34.89 -25.61 24.54
C LYS A 125 33.64 -25.12 25.27
N SER A 126 33.20 -23.92 24.95
CA SER A 126 31.98 -23.36 25.53
C SER A 126 30.76 -23.88 24.76
N TYR A 127 29.90 -24.63 25.41
CA TYR A 127 28.59 -25.01 24.87
C TYR A 127 27.63 -23.82 24.78
N LEU A 128 28.02 -22.64 25.33
CA LEU A 128 27.20 -21.43 25.32
C LEU A 128 26.76 -21.01 23.90
N GLY A 129 27.67 -21.10 22.92
CA GLY A 129 27.33 -20.77 21.55
C GLY A 129 26.27 -21.70 20.94
N ILE A 130 26.36 -23.01 21.23
CA ILE A 130 25.37 -24.00 20.79
C ILE A 130 24.01 -23.75 21.45
N SER A 131 24.02 -23.48 22.74
CA SER A 131 22.81 -23.20 23.53
C SER A 131 22.12 -21.91 23.01
N LEU A 132 22.87 -20.84 22.79
CA LEU A 132 22.33 -19.60 22.21
C LEU A 132 21.76 -19.81 20.81
N ALA A 133 22.43 -20.56 19.96
CA ALA A 133 21.92 -20.90 18.63
C ALA A 133 20.62 -21.72 18.72
N ALA A 134 20.57 -22.73 19.61
CA ALA A 134 19.37 -23.52 19.81
C ALA A 134 18.18 -22.68 20.31
N VAL A 135 18.42 -21.79 21.28
CA VAL A 135 17.38 -20.86 21.77
C VAL A 135 16.91 -19.93 20.66
N THR A 136 17.84 -19.36 19.88
CA THR A 136 17.49 -18.46 18.76
C THR A 136 16.66 -19.18 17.69
N ILE A 137 17.04 -20.41 17.31
CA ILE A 137 16.29 -21.22 16.36
C ILE A 137 14.91 -21.57 16.90
N SER A 138 14.81 -21.98 18.16
CA SER A 138 13.52 -22.32 18.78
C SER A 138 12.59 -21.13 18.87
N THR A 139 13.09 -19.95 19.25
CA THR A 139 12.30 -18.71 19.26
C THR A 139 11.91 -18.25 17.85
N TRP A 140 12.80 -18.44 16.86
CA TRP A 140 12.47 -18.16 15.46
C TRP A 140 11.33 -19.08 14.95
N LEU A 141 11.40 -20.38 15.24
CA LEU A 141 10.33 -21.33 14.90
C LEU A 141 9.00 -20.97 15.56
N TYR A 142 9.04 -20.58 16.83
CA TYR A 142 7.86 -20.08 17.53
C TYR A 142 7.24 -18.86 16.82
N VAL A 143 8.06 -17.85 16.50
CA VAL A 143 7.61 -16.63 15.83
C VAL A 143 6.99 -16.95 14.47
N GLN A 144 7.64 -17.81 13.66
CA GLN A 144 7.09 -18.20 12.35
C GLN A 144 5.79 -18.99 12.50
N GLY A 145 5.73 -19.93 13.45
CA GLY A 145 4.52 -20.72 13.71
C GLY A 145 3.34 -19.87 14.14
N VAL A 146 3.55 -18.96 15.09
CA VAL A 146 2.52 -18.02 15.55
C VAL A 146 2.07 -17.09 14.41
N HIS A 147 3.02 -16.61 13.59
CA HIS A 147 2.68 -15.74 12.48
C HIS A 147 1.87 -16.46 11.40
N ILE A 148 2.29 -17.66 10.98
CA ILE A 148 1.57 -18.49 10.01
C ILE A 148 0.14 -18.76 10.49
N TRP A 149 -0.01 -19.14 11.77
CA TRP A 149 -1.32 -19.36 12.37
C TRP A 149 -2.17 -18.07 12.38
N ALA A 150 -1.59 -16.95 12.81
CA ALA A 150 -2.29 -15.66 12.88
C ALA A 150 -2.70 -15.14 11.50
N ASP A 151 -1.84 -15.28 10.48
CA ASP A 151 -2.15 -14.92 9.10
C ASP A 151 -3.25 -15.83 8.52
N ALA A 152 -3.17 -17.14 8.78
CA ALA A 152 -4.16 -18.11 8.34
C ALA A 152 -5.54 -17.91 8.98
N THR A 153 -5.58 -17.49 10.24
CA THR A 153 -6.81 -17.26 11.02
C THR A 153 -7.24 -15.79 11.07
N TYR A 154 -6.59 -14.91 10.29
CA TYR A 154 -6.89 -13.45 10.24
C TYR A 154 -6.79 -12.73 11.60
N GLN A 155 -5.85 -13.13 12.46
CA GLN A 155 -5.60 -12.47 13.75
C GLN A 155 -4.82 -11.17 13.54
N SER A 156 -5.53 -10.07 13.34
CA SER A 156 -4.93 -8.74 13.13
C SER A 156 -4.12 -8.28 14.34
N SER A 157 -4.49 -8.69 15.56
CA SER A 157 -3.76 -8.42 16.80
C SER A 157 -2.31 -8.95 16.85
N ILE A 158 -1.92 -9.78 15.87
CA ILE A 158 -0.54 -10.29 15.71
C ILE A 158 0.06 -9.79 14.41
N THR A 159 -0.67 -9.93 13.28
CA THR A 159 -0.12 -9.63 11.95
C THR A 159 0.18 -8.16 11.73
N THR A 160 -0.51 -7.24 12.42
CA THR A 160 -0.24 -5.80 12.36
C THR A 160 1.13 -5.40 12.90
N PHE A 161 1.74 -6.20 13.76
CA PHE A 161 3.05 -5.87 14.35
C PHE A 161 4.23 -6.04 13.39
N THR A 162 4.06 -6.74 12.28
CA THR A 162 5.12 -6.91 11.27
C THR A 162 5.65 -5.58 10.74
N ARG A 163 4.79 -4.55 10.68
CA ARG A 163 5.13 -3.20 10.21
C ARG A 163 6.00 -2.37 11.18
N TYR A 164 6.18 -2.84 12.41
CA TYR A 164 6.99 -2.11 13.42
C TYR A 164 8.47 -2.47 13.40
N LEU A 165 8.83 -3.54 12.70
CA LEU A 165 10.22 -4.01 12.62
C LEU A 165 10.76 -3.82 11.20
N PRO A 166 11.90 -3.13 11.03
CA PRO A 166 12.46 -2.84 9.71
C PRO A 166 12.85 -4.14 8.99
N LEU A 167 12.48 -4.27 7.73
CA LEU A 167 12.79 -5.44 6.89
C LEU A 167 12.26 -6.78 7.41
N PHE A 168 11.39 -6.77 8.41
CA PHE A 168 10.82 -8.00 8.97
C PHE A 168 9.76 -8.57 8.02
N ARG A 169 10.03 -9.75 7.48
CA ARG A 169 9.13 -10.48 6.57
C ARG A 169 8.94 -11.90 7.08
N PRO A 170 7.94 -12.16 7.92
CA PRO A 170 7.63 -13.50 8.36
C PRO A 170 7.05 -14.36 7.22
N ILE A 171 7.04 -15.66 7.42
CA ILE A 171 6.54 -16.63 6.44
C ILE A 171 5.01 -16.57 6.40
N HIS A 172 4.47 -16.48 5.17
CA HIS A 172 3.04 -16.56 4.89
C HIS A 172 2.73 -17.89 4.22
N ALA A 173 1.87 -18.70 4.81
CA ALA A 173 1.49 -20.01 4.28
C ALA A 173 -0.04 -20.18 4.10
N LYS A 174 -0.81 -19.10 4.20
CA LYS A 174 -2.26 -19.11 4.13
C LYS A 174 -2.80 -19.80 2.87
N ARG A 175 -2.25 -19.50 1.68
CA ARG A 175 -2.67 -20.12 0.43
C ARG A 175 -2.40 -21.61 0.39
N ASP A 176 -1.26 -22.04 0.94
CA ASP A 176 -0.86 -23.44 0.95
C ASP A 176 -1.70 -24.24 1.96
N LEU A 177 -2.00 -23.66 3.13
CA LEU A 177 -2.88 -24.24 4.13
C LEU A 177 -4.32 -24.38 3.60
N ALA A 178 -4.81 -23.38 2.85
CA ALA A 178 -6.12 -23.46 2.21
C ALA A 178 -6.16 -24.54 1.11
N ARG A 179 -5.11 -24.66 0.28
CA ARG A 179 -4.97 -25.72 -0.74
C ARG A 179 -4.95 -27.13 -0.12
N LEU A 180 -4.35 -27.26 1.05
CA LEU A 180 -4.27 -28.52 1.79
C LEU A 180 -5.57 -28.84 2.55
N GLY A 181 -6.59 -27.97 2.49
CA GLY A 181 -7.85 -28.14 3.20
C GLY A 181 -7.74 -28.03 4.73
N LEU A 182 -6.60 -27.48 5.23
CA LEU A 182 -6.34 -27.33 6.67
C LEU A 182 -7.05 -26.11 7.26
N ILE A 183 -7.43 -25.15 6.43
CA ILE A 183 -8.19 -23.96 6.81
C ILE A 183 -9.25 -23.64 5.77
N ASP A 184 -10.43 -23.25 6.24
CA ASP A 184 -11.42 -22.56 5.43
C ASP A 184 -11.20 -21.04 5.56
N SER A 185 -10.50 -20.48 4.57
CA SER A 185 -10.08 -19.07 4.60
C SER A 185 -11.27 -18.11 4.57
N ASP A 186 -12.37 -18.47 3.93
CA ASP A 186 -13.52 -17.58 3.75
C ASP A 186 -14.39 -17.57 5.00
N HIS A 187 -14.65 -18.73 5.57
CA HIS A 187 -15.40 -18.85 6.83
C HIS A 187 -14.65 -18.22 8.03
N LEU A 188 -13.34 -18.42 8.12
CA LEU A 188 -12.53 -17.81 9.18
C LEU A 188 -12.42 -16.28 9.04
N ARG A 189 -12.35 -15.79 7.80
CA ARG A 189 -12.37 -14.36 7.52
C ARG A 189 -13.69 -13.73 7.98
N GLU A 190 -14.80 -14.34 7.64
CA GLU A 190 -16.13 -13.89 7.99
C GLU A 190 -16.37 -13.91 9.51
N LYS A 191 -15.94 -14.98 10.18
CA LYS A 191 -16.05 -15.12 11.64
C LYS A 191 -15.21 -14.09 12.41
N ASN A 192 -13.96 -13.86 12.01
CA ASN A 192 -13.11 -12.89 12.70
C ASN A 192 -13.53 -11.45 12.41
N LEU A 193 -13.98 -11.14 11.19
CA LEU A 193 -14.62 -9.86 10.88
C LEU A 193 -15.83 -9.62 11.77
N SER A 194 -16.68 -10.63 11.95
CA SER A 194 -17.87 -10.54 12.81
C SER A 194 -17.53 -10.31 14.31
N GLN A 195 -16.39 -10.82 14.78
CA GLN A 195 -15.94 -10.59 16.16
C GLN A 195 -15.30 -9.22 16.35
N GLU A 196 -14.49 -8.74 15.39
CA GLU A 196 -13.93 -7.39 15.42
C GLU A 196 -15.04 -6.32 15.31
N ILE A 197 -16.05 -6.57 14.46
CA ILE A 197 -17.22 -5.68 14.27
C ILE A 197 -18.05 -5.54 15.54
N LYS A 198 -18.23 -6.63 16.32
CA LYS A 198 -18.97 -6.57 17.60
C LYS A 198 -18.32 -5.67 18.65
N ASN A 199 -17.04 -5.37 18.51
CA ASN A 199 -16.29 -4.53 19.44
C ASN A 199 -16.14 -3.07 18.99
N THR A 200 -16.59 -2.71 17.77
CA THR A 200 -16.46 -1.35 17.23
C THR A 200 -17.79 -0.94 16.61
N GLU A 201 -18.65 -0.28 17.36
CA GLU A 201 -19.84 0.35 16.79
C GLU A 201 -19.42 1.48 15.85
N LEU A 202 -19.62 1.27 14.54
CA LEU A 202 -19.45 2.32 13.54
C LEU A 202 -20.66 3.26 13.60
N LEU A 203 -20.53 4.39 14.29
CA LEU A 203 -21.53 5.45 14.32
C LEU A 203 -21.42 6.30 13.04
N TYR A 204 -22.04 5.82 11.96
CA TYR A 204 -22.09 6.53 10.68
C TYR A 204 -23.46 6.33 10.01
N PRO A 205 -24.17 7.44 9.71
CA PRO A 205 -23.84 8.81 10.09
C PRO A 205 -23.97 9.05 11.60
N LYS A 206 -23.18 9.99 12.13
CA LYS A 206 -23.25 10.34 13.56
C LYS A 206 -24.62 10.95 13.95
N ASN A 207 -25.20 11.73 13.03
CA ASN A 207 -26.52 12.34 13.18
C ASN A 207 -27.35 12.03 11.92
N ALA A 208 -28.68 11.97 12.07
CA ALA A 208 -29.59 11.84 10.94
C ALA A 208 -29.41 13.02 9.96
N LEU A 209 -29.46 12.72 8.66
CA LEU A 209 -29.41 13.76 7.63
C LEU A 209 -30.67 14.60 7.66
N GLN A 210 -30.51 15.90 7.48
CA GLN A 210 -31.59 16.83 7.29
C GLN A 210 -31.57 17.31 5.84
N CYS A 211 -32.47 16.78 5.02
CA CYS A 211 -32.55 17.11 3.60
C CYS A 211 -33.74 18.09 3.39
N GLN A 212 -33.56 19.05 2.48
CA GLN A 212 -34.66 19.91 2.04
C GLN A 212 -35.53 19.15 1.05
N SER A 213 -36.85 19.21 1.24
CA SER A 213 -37.82 18.50 0.39
C SER A 213 -37.93 19.06 -1.03
N ASP A 214 -37.51 20.30 -1.25
CA ASP A 214 -37.71 21.04 -2.51
C ASP A 214 -36.44 21.13 -3.37
N ALA A 215 -35.43 20.32 -3.08
CA ALA A 215 -34.21 20.31 -3.86
C ALA A 215 -34.46 19.86 -5.31
N GLN A 216 -34.00 20.66 -6.31
CA GLN A 216 -34.04 20.27 -7.70
C GLN A 216 -33.19 18.98 -7.86
N SER A 217 -33.81 17.99 -8.46
CA SER A 217 -33.15 16.70 -8.67
C SER A 217 -32.54 16.66 -10.06
N ASN A 218 -31.22 16.84 -10.15
CA ASN A 218 -30.46 16.76 -11.38
C ASN A 218 -29.85 15.37 -11.57
N ASN A 219 -29.64 14.97 -12.80
CA ASN A 219 -28.83 13.82 -13.12
C ASN A 219 -27.37 14.06 -12.73
N VAL A 220 -26.69 13.02 -12.25
CA VAL A 220 -25.31 13.10 -11.81
C VAL A 220 -24.46 12.09 -12.59
N LEU A 221 -23.45 12.59 -13.29
CA LEU A 221 -22.44 11.79 -13.96
C LEU A 221 -21.06 12.13 -13.40
N ILE A 222 -20.40 11.16 -12.79
CA ILE A 222 -19.02 11.27 -12.32
C ILE A 222 -18.12 10.54 -13.32
N ILE A 223 -17.20 11.26 -13.96
CA ILE A 223 -16.16 10.69 -14.82
C ILE A 223 -14.87 10.69 -14.00
N LEU A 224 -14.41 9.51 -13.62
CA LEU A 224 -13.20 9.30 -12.84
C LEU A 224 -12.12 8.67 -13.71
N ILE A 225 -10.98 9.32 -13.83
CA ILE A 225 -9.83 8.83 -14.60
C ILE A 225 -8.73 8.46 -13.60
N ASP A 226 -8.37 7.18 -13.55
CA ASP A 226 -7.32 6.71 -12.65
C ASP A 226 -5.94 7.23 -13.09
N ALA A 227 -5.06 7.47 -12.14
CA ALA A 227 -3.69 7.91 -12.36
C ALA A 227 -3.54 9.18 -13.23
N LEU A 228 -4.59 9.96 -13.44
CA LEU A 228 -4.52 11.20 -14.23
C LEU A 228 -3.68 12.27 -13.51
N ARG A 229 -2.70 12.78 -14.21
CA ARG A 229 -1.92 13.95 -13.79
C ARG A 229 -2.56 15.22 -14.30
N PRO A 230 -2.78 16.26 -13.45
CA PRO A 230 -3.44 17.50 -13.88
C PRO A 230 -2.78 18.17 -15.10
N GLU A 231 -1.45 18.07 -15.21
CA GLU A 231 -0.69 18.67 -16.30
C GLU A 231 -0.98 18.04 -17.68
N MET A 232 -1.60 16.86 -17.70
CA MET A 232 -2.00 16.20 -18.95
C MET A 232 -3.29 16.77 -19.54
N VAL A 233 -4.10 17.47 -18.74
CA VAL A 233 -5.33 18.09 -19.23
C VAL A 233 -5.00 19.42 -19.91
N ASN A 234 -4.66 19.32 -21.18
CA ASN A 234 -4.33 20.46 -22.06
C ASN A 234 -4.70 20.13 -23.50
N ASP A 235 -4.71 21.15 -24.38
CA ASP A 235 -5.16 21.04 -25.77
C ASP A 235 -4.36 20.06 -26.63
N SER A 236 -3.12 19.77 -26.26
CA SER A 236 -2.25 18.84 -27.01
C SER A 236 -2.43 17.38 -26.60
N MET A 237 -2.71 17.13 -25.33
CA MET A 237 -2.78 15.76 -24.76
C MET A 237 -4.22 15.26 -24.63
N MET A 238 -5.10 16.10 -24.09
CA MET A 238 -6.51 15.79 -23.85
C MET A 238 -7.42 16.94 -24.33
N PRO A 239 -7.55 17.15 -25.65
CA PRO A 239 -8.29 18.29 -26.18
C PRO A 239 -9.78 18.30 -25.79
N ASN A 240 -10.42 17.13 -25.68
CA ASN A 240 -11.83 17.04 -25.29
C ASN A 240 -12.04 17.40 -23.81
N ALA A 241 -11.20 16.88 -22.93
CA ALA A 241 -11.24 17.22 -21.50
C ALA A 241 -10.82 18.69 -21.26
N SER A 242 -9.79 19.20 -21.97
CA SER A 242 -9.36 20.60 -21.90
C SER A 242 -10.50 21.56 -22.28
N LYS A 243 -11.22 21.25 -23.34
CA LYS A 243 -12.40 22.03 -23.75
C LYS A 243 -13.49 22.01 -22.71
N LEU A 244 -13.80 20.85 -22.12
CA LEU A 244 -14.78 20.74 -21.04
C LEU A 244 -14.36 21.58 -19.83
N PHE A 245 -13.09 21.54 -19.45
CA PHE A 245 -12.56 22.31 -18.33
C PHE A 245 -12.66 23.83 -18.57
N SER A 246 -12.41 24.29 -19.80
CA SER A 246 -12.53 25.71 -20.14
C SER A 246 -13.96 26.26 -20.00
N GLU A 247 -14.96 25.38 -20.09
CA GLU A 247 -16.40 25.70 -19.96
C GLU A 247 -16.95 25.40 -18.55
N SER A 248 -16.10 24.99 -17.59
CA SER A 248 -16.51 24.43 -16.29
C SER A 248 -15.85 25.16 -15.10
N ILE A 249 -16.29 24.84 -13.88
CA ILE A 249 -15.64 25.26 -12.64
C ILE A 249 -14.48 24.32 -12.37
N ASN A 250 -13.26 24.86 -12.29
CA ASN A 250 -12.05 24.10 -12.02
C ASN A 250 -11.57 24.30 -10.57
N PHE A 251 -11.26 23.19 -9.89
CA PHE A 251 -10.70 23.20 -8.54
C PHE A 251 -9.20 22.92 -8.63
N GLU A 252 -8.37 23.96 -8.57
CA GLU A 252 -6.90 23.84 -8.71
C GLU A 252 -6.22 23.28 -7.46
N ASN A 253 -6.84 23.43 -6.29
CA ASN A 253 -6.31 22.97 -5.00
C ASN A 253 -7.06 21.76 -4.45
N HIS A 254 -7.39 20.81 -5.32
CA HIS A 254 -8.01 19.55 -4.93
C HIS A 254 -6.94 18.47 -4.72
N PHE A 255 -6.95 17.82 -3.55
CA PHE A 255 -6.01 16.77 -3.19
C PHE A 255 -6.74 15.44 -3.00
N SER A 256 -6.14 14.38 -3.51
CA SER A 256 -6.63 13.02 -3.26
C SER A 256 -6.51 12.67 -1.77
N GLY A 257 -7.52 12.02 -1.22
CA GLY A 257 -7.51 11.52 0.15
C GLY A 257 -6.63 10.27 0.36
N GLY A 258 -5.94 9.79 -0.68
CA GLY A 258 -5.06 8.65 -0.60
C GLY A 258 -4.20 8.45 -1.85
N THR A 259 -3.16 7.61 -1.75
CA THR A 259 -2.17 7.36 -2.79
C THR A 259 -2.46 6.10 -3.62
N SER A 260 -3.63 5.49 -3.47
CA SER A 260 -4.11 4.37 -4.29
C SER A 260 -5.55 4.61 -4.69
N SER A 261 -5.99 4.03 -5.82
CA SER A 261 -7.35 4.16 -6.37
C SER A 261 -8.42 3.88 -5.31
N ARG A 262 -8.28 2.79 -4.55
CA ARG A 262 -9.19 2.43 -3.46
C ARG A 262 -9.32 3.51 -2.38
N MET A 263 -8.18 4.10 -1.97
CA MET A 263 -8.15 5.11 -0.91
C MET A 263 -8.66 6.47 -1.42
N GLY A 264 -8.33 6.83 -2.66
CA GLY A 264 -8.85 8.02 -3.31
C GLY A 264 -10.37 7.95 -3.52
N MET A 265 -10.87 6.84 -4.05
CA MET A 265 -12.32 6.60 -4.22
C MET A 265 -13.06 6.60 -2.88
N PHE A 266 -12.49 6.00 -1.83
CA PHE A 266 -13.08 6.07 -0.50
C PHE A 266 -13.27 7.52 -0.06
N SER A 267 -12.23 8.33 -0.12
CA SER A 267 -12.32 9.74 0.29
C SER A 267 -13.30 10.54 -0.57
N LEU A 268 -13.36 10.25 -1.87
CA LEU A 268 -14.31 10.89 -2.80
C LEU A 268 -15.77 10.64 -2.40
N PHE A 269 -16.13 9.38 -2.13
CA PHE A 269 -17.53 9.02 -1.86
C PHE A 269 -17.96 9.23 -0.42
N TYR A 270 -17.07 9.15 0.56
CA TYR A 270 -17.42 9.30 1.97
C TYR A 270 -17.13 10.70 2.53
N GLY A 271 -16.30 11.51 1.87
CA GLY A 271 -15.80 12.77 2.41
C GLY A 271 -14.95 12.59 3.67
N LEU A 272 -14.36 11.42 3.87
CA LEU A 272 -13.58 11.04 5.04
C LEU A 272 -12.12 10.72 4.66
N PRO A 273 -11.16 10.89 5.59
CA PRO A 273 -9.80 10.43 5.39
C PRO A 273 -9.76 8.92 5.10
N SER A 274 -8.90 8.51 4.17
CA SER A 274 -8.79 7.10 3.74
C SER A 274 -8.34 6.13 4.83
N THR A 275 -7.84 6.62 5.95
CA THR A 275 -7.49 5.82 7.13
C THR A 275 -8.69 5.08 7.72
N TYR A 276 -9.90 5.57 7.49
CA TYR A 276 -11.16 4.93 7.93
C TYR A 276 -11.63 3.81 7.00
N TRP A 277 -11.04 3.67 5.80
CA TRP A 277 -11.50 2.72 4.78
C TRP A 277 -11.77 1.31 5.33
N ARG A 278 -10.84 0.79 6.16
CA ARG A 278 -10.94 -0.59 6.66
C ARG A 278 -12.22 -0.82 7.48
N VAL A 279 -12.58 0.11 8.35
CA VAL A 279 -13.77 -0.01 9.20
C VAL A 279 -15.05 -0.05 8.37
N PHE A 280 -15.15 0.79 7.32
CA PHE A 280 -16.29 0.80 6.41
C PHE A 280 -16.37 -0.45 5.55
N HIS A 281 -15.23 -0.91 5.03
CA HIS A 281 -15.13 -2.15 4.26
C HIS A 281 -15.57 -3.36 5.08
N ASP A 282 -15.07 -3.48 6.32
CA ASP A 282 -15.35 -4.64 7.18
C ASP A 282 -16.81 -4.65 7.66
N ASN A 283 -17.45 -3.49 7.77
CA ASN A 283 -18.86 -3.34 8.09
C ASN A 283 -19.80 -3.36 6.87
N LEU A 284 -19.28 -3.49 5.64
CA LEU A 284 -20.05 -3.38 4.40
C LEU A 284 -20.94 -2.12 4.36
N LYS A 285 -20.43 -1.02 4.92
CA LYS A 285 -21.22 0.21 5.12
C LYS A 285 -21.13 1.08 3.87
N PRO A 286 -22.24 1.29 3.12
CA PRO A 286 -22.24 2.15 1.95
C PRO A 286 -21.99 3.60 2.31
N SER A 287 -21.60 4.42 1.32
CA SER A 287 -21.50 5.86 1.52
C SER A 287 -22.90 6.47 1.60
N LEU A 288 -23.05 7.49 2.43
CA LEU A 288 -24.33 8.23 2.52
C LEU A 288 -24.72 8.85 1.18
N LEU A 289 -23.77 9.34 0.42
CA LEU A 289 -24.00 9.89 -0.91
C LEU A 289 -24.75 8.90 -1.79
N ILE A 290 -24.23 7.67 -1.91
CA ILE A 290 -24.85 6.62 -2.74
C ILE A 290 -26.18 6.15 -2.17
N THR A 291 -26.25 5.94 -0.86
CA THR A 291 -27.50 5.55 -0.18
C THR A 291 -28.62 6.58 -0.43
N MET A 292 -28.32 7.87 -0.35
CA MET A 292 -29.30 8.93 -0.59
C MET A 292 -29.83 8.93 -2.02
N PHE A 293 -28.98 8.73 -3.02
CA PHE A 293 -29.42 8.65 -4.41
C PHE A 293 -30.29 7.42 -4.65
N ASP A 294 -29.90 6.26 -4.10
CA ASP A 294 -30.65 5.02 -4.22
C ASP A 294 -32.05 5.14 -3.54
N GLU A 295 -32.11 5.63 -2.31
CA GLU A 295 -33.36 5.88 -1.58
C GLU A 295 -34.26 6.97 -2.24
N SER A 296 -33.65 7.86 -3.04
CA SER A 296 -34.38 8.89 -3.80
C SER A 296 -34.83 8.42 -5.18
N ASN A 297 -34.85 7.12 -5.43
CA ASN A 297 -35.25 6.48 -6.70
C ASN A 297 -34.42 6.91 -7.93
N TYR A 298 -33.14 7.21 -7.73
CA TYR A 298 -32.21 7.33 -8.85
C TYR A 298 -31.79 5.94 -9.34
N ASP A 299 -31.56 5.83 -10.64
CA ASP A 299 -30.87 4.69 -11.21
C ASP A 299 -29.36 4.82 -10.90
N VAL A 300 -28.94 4.15 -9.81
CA VAL A 300 -27.55 4.22 -9.34
C VAL A 300 -26.72 3.12 -9.97
N GLN A 301 -25.64 3.52 -10.66
CA GLN A 301 -24.75 2.57 -11.33
C GLN A 301 -23.30 3.00 -11.30
N ALA A 302 -22.39 2.02 -11.42
CA ALA A 302 -20.96 2.26 -11.54
C ALA A 302 -20.36 1.32 -12.58
N ILE A 303 -19.72 1.88 -13.61
CA ILE A 303 -19.15 1.16 -14.74
C ILE A 303 -17.65 1.49 -14.81
N SER A 304 -16.81 0.46 -14.88
CA SER A 304 -15.35 0.61 -14.86
C SER A 304 -14.67 -0.22 -15.93
N SER A 305 -13.63 0.30 -16.54
CA SER A 305 -12.80 -0.43 -17.49
C SER A 305 -11.99 -1.55 -16.82
N SER A 306 -11.47 -1.33 -15.63
CA SER A 306 -10.68 -2.32 -14.86
C SER A 306 -11.53 -3.15 -13.88
N GLY A 307 -12.82 -2.82 -13.74
CA GLY A 307 -13.71 -3.41 -12.76
C GLY A 307 -13.57 -2.78 -11.36
N LEU A 308 -14.64 -2.84 -10.58
CA LEU A 308 -14.75 -2.21 -9.26
C LEU A 308 -14.76 -3.23 -8.10
N GLY A 309 -14.51 -4.50 -8.40
CA GLY A 309 -14.21 -5.53 -7.42
C GLY A 309 -12.82 -5.38 -6.84
N SER A 310 -12.14 -6.48 -6.50
CA SER A 310 -10.75 -6.40 -6.01
C SER A 310 -9.80 -5.89 -7.10
N PRO A 311 -8.91 -4.90 -6.84
CA PRO A 311 -8.53 -4.34 -5.53
C PRO A 311 -9.33 -3.11 -5.07
N ALA A 312 -10.19 -2.52 -5.91
CA ALA A 312 -10.96 -1.32 -5.57
C ALA A 312 -12.02 -1.59 -4.48
N VAL A 313 -12.70 -2.75 -4.55
CA VAL A 313 -13.73 -3.27 -3.62
C VAL A 313 -14.84 -2.27 -3.30
N LEU A 314 -15.33 -1.55 -4.33
CA LEU A 314 -16.43 -0.60 -4.19
C LEU A 314 -17.77 -1.28 -3.92
N ASP A 315 -17.95 -2.52 -4.35
CA ASP A 315 -19.07 -3.41 -4.04
C ASP A 315 -19.23 -3.71 -2.55
N ARG A 316 -18.16 -3.52 -1.78
CA ARG A 316 -18.12 -3.75 -0.33
C ARG A 316 -17.94 -2.46 0.47
N THR A 317 -17.84 -1.34 -0.20
CA THR A 317 -17.69 0.00 0.40
C THR A 317 -18.73 0.94 -0.19
N ALA A 318 -18.36 1.97 -0.91
CA ALA A 318 -19.24 3.06 -1.32
C ALA A 318 -20.53 2.61 -2.02
N PHE A 319 -20.47 1.58 -2.85
CA PHE A 319 -21.60 1.01 -3.60
C PHE A 319 -22.10 -0.32 -3.01
N ALA A 320 -21.88 -0.58 -1.73
CA ALA A 320 -22.38 -1.78 -1.08
C ALA A 320 -23.91 -1.85 -1.18
N GLY A 321 -24.43 -2.94 -1.75
CA GLY A 321 -25.85 -3.14 -1.99
C GLY A 321 -26.37 -2.70 -3.37
N ILE A 322 -25.58 -1.97 -4.15
CA ILE A 322 -25.96 -1.54 -5.50
C ILE A 322 -25.73 -2.69 -6.50
N ALA A 323 -26.77 -3.05 -7.26
CA ALA A 323 -26.72 -4.17 -8.20
C ALA A 323 -26.01 -3.85 -9.51
N LYS A 324 -26.11 -2.60 -10.00
CA LYS A 324 -25.54 -2.15 -11.27
C LYS A 324 -24.08 -1.70 -11.13
N ILE A 325 -23.20 -2.67 -10.85
CA ILE A 325 -21.75 -2.43 -10.72
C ILE A 325 -20.99 -3.60 -11.35
N ASN A 326 -20.01 -3.33 -12.24
CA ASN A 326 -19.17 -4.41 -12.77
C ASN A 326 -17.95 -4.64 -11.88
N LEU A 327 -17.78 -5.89 -11.44
CA LEU A 327 -16.70 -6.29 -10.54
C LEU A 327 -15.41 -6.67 -11.28
N LYS A 328 -15.52 -7.00 -12.57
CA LYS A 328 -14.41 -7.39 -13.45
C LYS A 328 -14.33 -6.45 -14.64
N PRO A 329 -13.19 -6.38 -15.34
CA PRO A 329 -13.09 -5.68 -16.62
C PRO A 329 -14.20 -6.11 -17.59
N LEU A 330 -14.68 -5.16 -18.42
CA LEU A 330 -15.78 -5.43 -19.36
C LEU A 330 -15.34 -6.14 -20.64
N GLY A 331 -14.06 -6.09 -20.99
CA GLY A 331 -13.51 -6.65 -22.21
C GLY A 331 -12.29 -7.51 -21.98
N ASP A 332 -11.77 -8.07 -23.06
CA ASP A 332 -10.59 -8.95 -23.03
C ASP A 332 -9.27 -8.17 -23.06
N SER A 333 -9.31 -6.86 -23.31
CA SER A 333 -8.17 -5.97 -23.29
C SER A 333 -8.49 -4.64 -22.59
N GLU A 334 -7.46 -3.96 -22.04
CA GLU A 334 -7.60 -2.67 -21.36
C GLU A 334 -8.21 -1.61 -22.30
N THR A 335 -7.75 -1.53 -23.56
CA THR A 335 -8.25 -0.58 -24.57
C THR A 335 -9.70 -0.87 -24.97
N THR A 336 -10.06 -2.14 -25.15
CA THR A 336 -11.45 -2.54 -25.46
C THR A 336 -12.36 -2.21 -24.28
N SER A 337 -11.89 -2.41 -23.06
CA SER A 337 -12.64 -2.13 -21.83
C SER A 337 -13.00 -0.64 -21.71
N LEU A 338 -12.11 0.30 -22.08
CA LEU A 338 -12.42 1.74 -22.11
C LEU A 338 -13.64 2.03 -22.98
N LYS A 339 -13.63 1.52 -24.21
CA LYS A 339 -14.72 1.72 -25.16
C LYS A 339 -16.04 1.12 -24.64
N LEU A 340 -15.98 -0.07 -24.05
CA LEU A 340 -17.17 -0.76 -23.52
C LEU A 340 -17.82 0.00 -22.35
N VAL A 341 -17.04 0.70 -21.51
CA VAL A 341 -17.59 1.59 -20.45
C VAL A 341 -18.49 2.65 -21.09
N THR A 342 -17.98 3.34 -22.11
CA THR A 342 -18.73 4.36 -22.83
C THR A 342 -19.94 3.77 -23.55
N ASP A 343 -19.77 2.67 -24.30
CA ASP A 343 -20.83 2.03 -25.10
C ASP A 343 -21.96 1.54 -24.19
N GLN A 344 -21.64 0.92 -23.05
CA GLN A 344 -22.64 0.45 -22.09
C GLN A 344 -23.45 1.60 -21.54
N TRP A 345 -22.80 2.66 -21.08
CA TRP A 345 -23.50 3.82 -20.53
C TRP A 345 -24.38 4.52 -21.57
N LEU A 346 -23.88 4.74 -22.79
CA LEU A 346 -24.63 5.36 -23.88
C LEU A 346 -25.85 4.54 -24.28
N LYS A 347 -25.76 3.21 -24.23
CA LYS A 347 -26.90 2.31 -24.46
C LYS A 347 -27.95 2.47 -23.36
N GLU A 348 -27.53 2.48 -22.10
CA GLU A 348 -28.43 2.56 -20.96
C GLU A 348 -29.16 3.91 -20.89
N ILE A 349 -28.47 5.03 -21.10
CA ILE A 349 -29.09 6.35 -21.06
C ILE A 349 -30.12 6.54 -22.21
N ASN A 350 -29.85 5.96 -23.38
CA ASN A 350 -30.80 5.99 -24.50
C ASN A 350 -32.06 5.16 -24.25
N GLN A 351 -31.97 4.12 -23.42
CA GLN A 351 -33.10 3.26 -23.04
C GLN A 351 -33.96 3.84 -21.90
N SER A 352 -33.34 4.68 -21.03
CA SER A 352 -33.96 5.17 -19.78
C SER A 352 -34.12 6.69 -19.78
N LYS A 353 -34.62 7.29 -20.87
CA LYS A 353 -34.70 8.75 -21.08
C LYS A 353 -35.47 9.54 -19.98
N GLU A 354 -36.31 8.91 -19.19
CA GLU A 354 -37.14 9.59 -18.17
C GLU A 354 -36.69 9.34 -16.72
N SER A 355 -35.75 8.41 -16.50
CA SER A 355 -35.29 8.09 -15.16
C SER A 355 -34.12 8.98 -14.76
N LYS A 356 -34.15 9.46 -13.51
CA LYS A 356 -33.00 10.16 -12.91
C LYS A 356 -31.89 9.16 -12.65
N PHE A 357 -30.66 9.56 -12.94
CA PHE A 357 -29.53 8.69 -12.76
C PHE A 357 -28.41 9.31 -11.91
N PHE A 358 -27.70 8.45 -11.19
CA PHE A 358 -26.39 8.70 -10.61
C PHE A 358 -25.43 7.66 -11.18
N THR A 359 -24.49 8.09 -12.01
CA THR A 359 -23.55 7.16 -12.66
C THR A 359 -22.11 7.54 -12.37
N LEU A 360 -21.31 6.53 -11.97
CA LEU A 360 -19.86 6.58 -11.98
C LEU A 360 -19.33 5.88 -13.22
N LEU A 361 -18.59 6.60 -14.07
CA LEU A 361 -17.77 6.03 -15.14
C LEU A 361 -16.29 6.11 -14.73
N HIS A 362 -15.67 4.96 -14.56
CA HIS A 362 -14.27 4.86 -14.16
C HIS A 362 -13.42 4.36 -15.34
N TYR A 363 -12.49 5.19 -15.77
CA TYR A 363 -11.52 4.89 -16.82
C TYR A 363 -10.14 4.66 -16.23
N ASP A 364 -9.62 3.47 -16.39
CA ASP A 364 -8.24 3.10 -16.05
C ASP A 364 -7.42 3.11 -17.35
N PRO A 365 -6.44 4.03 -17.49
CA PRO A 365 -5.67 4.17 -18.73
C PRO A 365 -4.91 2.89 -19.10
N PRO A 366 -4.96 2.42 -20.37
CA PRO A 366 -4.37 1.15 -20.80
C PRO A 366 -2.85 1.25 -21.01
N ILE A 367 -2.08 1.54 -19.97
CA ILE A 367 -0.65 1.84 -20.04
C ILE A 367 0.16 0.65 -20.58
N ASN A 368 -0.26 -0.58 -20.26
CA ASN A 368 0.47 -1.79 -20.62
C ASN A 368 0.22 -2.26 -22.06
N GLU A 369 -0.91 -1.90 -22.65
CA GLU A 369 -1.33 -2.37 -23.98
C GLU A 369 -0.97 -1.39 -25.11
N VAL A 370 -0.75 -0.14 -24.78
CA VAL A 370 -0.50 0.89 -25.78
C VAL A 370 0.96 0.89 -26.23
N ASN A 371 1.17 0.73 -27.53
CA ASN A 371 2.48 0.95 -28.14
C ASN A 371 2.57 2.40 -28.61
N PRO A 372 3.53 3.18 -28.06
CA PRO A 372 3.70 4.55 -28.51
C PRO A 372 4.13 4.58 -29.97
N THR A 373 3.40 5.32 -30.80
CA THR A 373 3.82 5.61 -32.16
C THR A 373 4.97 6.61 -32.12
N GLU A 374 5.95 6.47 -33.03
CA GLU A 374 7.14 7.36 -33.14
C GLU A 374 6.78 8.85 -33.28
N SER A 375 5.54 9.16 -33.75
CA SER A 375 5.02 10.50 -33.94
C SER A 375 4.31 11.11 -32.73
N SER A 376 4.26 10.44 -31.58
CA SER A 376 3.65 11.04 -30.39
C SER A 376 4.53 12.22 -29.94
N GLU A 377 4.02 13.44 -30.07
CA GLU A 377 4.61 14.61 -29.42
C GLU A 377 4.62 14.40 -27.91
N ILE A 378 5.73 13.84 -27.44
CA ILE A 378 5.94 13.60 -26.01
C ILE A 378 6.26 14.95 -25.40
N ASN A 379 5.57 15.30 -24.33
CA ASN A 379 5.88 16.51 -23.59
C ASN A 379 7.32 16.42 -23.06
N ASN A 380 8.24 17.15 -23.69
CA ASN A 380 9.68 17.18 -23.38
C ASN A 380 9.98 17.45 -21.91
N ARG A 381 9.03 18.04 -21.15
CA ARG A 381 9.17 18.31 -19.71
C ARG A 381 9.37 17.05 -18.87
N PHE A 382 8.85 15.91 -19.32
CA PHE A 382 8.93 14.64 -18.58
C PHE A 382 10.02 13.71 -19.11
N LEU A 383 10.66 14.04 -20.24
CA LEU A 383 11.72 13.22 -20.80
C LEU A 383 13.03 13.42 -20.02
N ARG A 384 13.76 12.31 -19.85
CA ARG A 384 15.11 12.30 -19.30
C ARG A 384 16.10 11.98 -20.42
N ASN A 385 17.08 12.83 -20.63
CA ASN A 385 18.14 12.56 -21.58
C ASN A 385 18.86 11.26 -21.20
N ASN A 386 18.98 10.33 -22.17
CA ASN A 386 19.64 9.02 -22.06
C ASN A 386 18.93 7.93 -21.24
N ASP A 387 17.71 8.13 -20.74
CA ASP A 387 16.91 7.08 -20.09
C ASP A 387 15.78 6.59 -21.02
N VAL A 388 16.11 5.59 -21.83
CA VAL A 388 15.18 5.03 -22.83
C VAL A 388 13.96 4.37 -22.16
N SER A 389 14.15 3.68 -21.03
CA SER A 389 13.08 2.99 -20.32
C SER A 389 12.05 3.99 -19.75
N HIS A 390 12.54 5.06 -19.10
CA HIS A 390 11.70 6.13 -18.59
C HIS A 390 10.93 6.85 -19.72
N ASN A 391 11.60 7.16 -20.82
CA ASN A 391 10.98 7.84 -21.94
C ASN A 391 9.90 6.98 -22.61
N LEU A 392 10.10 5.64 -22.66
CA LEU A 392 9.09 4.71 -23.14
C LEU A 392 7.85 4.66 -22.23
N GLU A 393 8.05 4.66 -20.90
CA GLU A 393 6.94 4.72 -19.93
C GLU A 393 6.14 6.01 -20.06
N VAL A 394 6.82 7.17 -20.18
CA VAL A 394 6.16 8.47 -20.42
C VAL A 394 5.37 8.44 -21.74
N ALA A 395 5.91 7.87 -22.79
CA ALA A 395 5.23 7.75 -24.10
C ALA A 395 3.99 6.87 -24.00
N ARG A 396 4.07 5.72 -23.34
CA ARG A 396 2.93 4.83 -23.10
C ARG A 396 1.84 5.52 -22.28
N TYR A 397 2.21 6.18 -21.19
CA TYR A 397 1.27 6.93 -20.36
C TYR A 397 0.57 8.03 -21.19
N THR A 398 1.32 8.84 -21.93
CA THR A 398 0.75 9.90 -22.78
C THR A 398 -0.24 9.36 -23.80
N GLN A 399 0.11 8.24 -24.46
CA GLN A 399 -0.80 7.64 -25.44
C GLN A 399 -2.04 7.04 -24.76
N SER A 400 -1.89 6.40 -23.60
CA SER A 400 -3.02 5.81 -22.87
C SER A 400 -4.03 6.88 -22.40
N ILE A 401 -3.56 8.06 -21.99
CA ILE A 401 -4.41 9.20 -21.63
C ILE A 401 -5.16 9.75 -22.87
N ARG A 402 -4.54 9.75 -24.04
CA ARG A 402 -5.21 10.13 -25.31
C ARG A 402 -6.35 9.17 -25.66
N GLU A 403 -6.19 7.86 -25.39
CA GLU A 403 -7.29 6.91 -25.61
C GLU A 403 -8.48 7.23 -24.69
N VAL A 404 -8.22 7.56 -23.42
CA VAL A 404 -9.26 8.00 -22.49
C VAL A 404 -9.94 9.29 -22.98
N ASP A 405 -9.18 10.27 -23.48
CA ASP A 405 -9.74 11.54 -23.98
C ASP A 405 -10.67 11.35 -25.19
N LYS A 406 -10.40 10.37 -26.05
CA LYS A 406 -11.32 10.00 -27.14
C LYS A 406 -12.68 9.57 -26.61
N GLU A 407 -12.69 8.74 -25.56
CA GLU A 407 -13.94 8.28 -24.93
C GLU A 407 -14.69 9.43 -24.25
N ILE A 408 -13.97 10.35 -23.58
CA ILE A 408 -14.55 11.60 -23.05
C ILE A 408 -15.20 12.42 -24.15
N GLY A 409 -14.56 12.55 -25.30
CA GLY A 409 -15.11 13.25 -26.47
C GLY A 409 -16.43 12.64 -26.95
N ARG A 410 -16.54 11.31 -26.96
CA ARG A 410 -17.78 10.59 -27.30
C ARG A 410 -18.89 10.89 -26.29
N LEU A 411 -18.59 10.85 -24.98
CA LEU A 411 -19.54 11.18 -23.93
C LEU A 411 -20.07 12.61 -24.05
N ILE A 412 -19.16 13.59 -24.15
CA ILE A 412 -19.52 15.02 -24.21
C ILE A 412 -20.42 15.31 -25.42
N LYS A 413 -20.13 14.70 -26.58
CA LYS A 413 -20.93 14.86 -27.77
C LYS A 413 -22.38 14.40 -27.51
N THR A 414 -22.57 13.22 -26.96
CA THR A 414 -23.91 12.66 -26.72
C THR A 414 -24.68 13.41 -25.62
N ILE A 415 -24.00 13.95 -24.58
CA ILE A 415 -24.65 14.72 -23.51
C ILE A 415 -25.13 16.08 -24.01
N LYS A 416 -24.46 16.66 -25.02
CA LYS A 416 -24.84 17.98 -25.60
C LYS A 416 -25.89 17.89 -26.70
N GLU A 417 -26.09 16.70 -27.29
CA GLU A 417 -27.18 16.39 -28.24
C GLU A 417 -28.47 16.00 -27.53
#